data_42f1ae802c9ed8e8971db429bf4ed638
#
_entry.id   42f1ae802c9ed8e8971db429bf4ed638
#
_cell.length_a   1.000
_cell.length_b   1.000
_cell.length_c   1.000
_cell.angle_alpha   90.00
_cell.angle_beta   90.00
_cell.angle_gamma   90.00
#
_symmetry.space_group_name_H-M   'P 1'
#
loop_
_entity.id
_entity.type
_entity.pdbx_description
1 polymer ?
#
loop_
_entity_poly.entity_id
_entity_poly.type
_entity_poly.pdbx_seq_one_letter_code
_entity_poly.pdbx_strand_id
1 'polypeptide(L)'
;ETITKDSVTIKVNAVLWFRIMDPVKSVVEVASYYAATYQIALTSLRNIIGQHDLDEILKERDKISAILQQVVDKATDPWGIKVEMVEMKDVELPEGMQRAMAQEAQAMREKRARLIKADAEFEASRKLADASQLMAANPLSLELRRMQMITEVGAEQNTTTIIMMPSEFVTLAESIARKFKAEVE
;
A
#
# COMPACT_ATOMS: atom_id res chain seq x y z
N GLU A 1 21.56 18.80 10.14
CA GLU A 1 21.84 17.36 10.22
C GLU A 1 21.63 16.88 11.64
N THR A 2 21.07 15.70 11.77
CA THR A 2 20.83 15.06 13.07
C THR A 2 20.87 13.54 12.91
N ILE A 3 21.03 12.82 14.02
CA ILE A 3 21.07 11.36 14.04
C ILE A 3 19.81 10.88 14.75
N THR A 4 19.13 9.93 14.14
CA THR A 4 17.95 9.25 14.71
C THR A 4 18.37 8.25 15.79
N LYS A 5 17.39 7.70 16.52
CA LYS A 5 17.63 6.71 17.57
C LYS A 5 18.28 5.42 17.01
N ASP A 6 17.95 5.03 15.79
CA ASP A 6 18.52 3.90 15.04
C ASP A 6 19.85 4.23 14.33
N SER A 7 20.50 5.34 14.74
CA SER A 7 21.83 5.78 14.27
C SER A 7 21.90 6.14 12.79
N VAL A 8 20.82 6.53 12.17
CA VAL A 8 20.79 7.03 10.80
C VAL A 8 20.98 8.55 10.79
N THR A 9 21.95 9.05 10.02
CA THR A 9 22.14 10.49 9.83
C THR A 9 21.14 11.00 8.80
N ILE A 10 20.32 11.97 9.19
CA ILE A 10 19.33 12.61 8.33
C ILE A 10 19.45 14.12 8.33
N LYS A 11 18.96 14.75 7.26
CA LYS A 11 18.75 16.20 7.22
C LYS A 11 17.26 16.46 7.26
N VAL A 12 16.82 17.24 8.22
CA VAL A 12 15.41 17.60 8.37
C VAL A 12 15.26 19.09 8.26
N ASN A 13 14.36 19.53 7.40
CA ASN A 13 13.90 20.89 7.26
C ASN A 13 12.54 21.03 7.92
N ALA A 14 12.38 22.03 8.77
CA ALA A 14 11.12 22.34 9.41
C ALA A 14 10.79 23.82 9.25
N VAL A 15 9.51 24.12 9.22
CA VAL A 15 8.97 25.49 9.20
C VAL A 15 8.25 25.73 10.50
N LEU A 16 8.46 26.90 11.07
CA LEU A 16 7.85 27.31 12.32
C LEU A 16 7.11 28.63 12.11
N TRP A 17 5.83 28.64 12.48
CA TRP A 17 5.00 29.84 12.50
C TRP A 17 4.79 30.27 13.95
N PHE A 18 5.14 31.52 14.22
CA PHE A 18 4.96 32.10 15.54
C PHE A 18 4.39 33.49 15.45
N ARG A 19 3.74 33.92 16.52
CA ARG A 19 3.19 35.26 16.68
C ARG A 19 3.68 35.86 18.00
N ILE A 20 3.97 37.15 17.99
CA ILE A 20 4.33 37.90 19.18
C ILE A 20 3.05 38.33 19.87
N MET A 21 2.83 37.81 21.09
CA MET A 21 1.68 38.13 21.92
C MET A 21 1.97 39.35 22.81
N ASP A 22 3.20 39.44 23.37
CA ASP A 22 3.65 40.52 24.22
C ASP A 22 4.95 41.13 23.64
N PRO A 23 4.84 42.26 22.89
CA PRO A 23 6.02 42.91 22.30
C PRO A 23 7.04 43.40 23.30
N VAL A 24 6.59 43.78 24.51
CA VAL A 24 7.49 44.31 25.57
C VAL A 24 8.38 43.16 26.07
N LYS A 25 7.81 42.02 26.41
CA LYS A 25 8.58 40.86 26.85
C LYS A 25 9.53 40.36 25.74
N SER A 26 9.10 40.35 24.52
CA SER A 26 9.93 39.84 23.38
C SER A 26 11.18 40.69 23.14
N VAL A 27 11.22 41.94 23.58
CA VAL A 27 12.37 42.83 23.44
C VAL A 27 13.20 42.96 24.73
N VAL A 28 12.54 42.88 25.87
CA VAL A 28 13.20 43.06 27.17
C VAL A 28 13.85 41.75 27.67
N GLU A 29 13.20 40.65 27.52
CA GLU A 29 13.64 39.35 28.05
C GLU A 29 14.69 38.67 27.17
N VAL A 30 14.75 39.01 25.87
CA VAL A 30 15.64 38.38 24.91
C VAL A 30 16.27 39.40 23.98
N ALA A 31 17.59 39.31 23.80
CA ALA A 31 18.33 40.22 22.91
C ALA A 31 17.86 40.14 21.43
N SER A 32 17.46 38.96 20.97
CA SER A 32 16.89 38.73 19.65
C SER A 32 15.90 37.56 19.74
N TYR A 33 14.63 37.87 19.78
CA TYR A 33 13.56 36.86 19.85
C TYR A 33 13.59 35.89 18.68
N TYR A 34 13.92 36.40 17.47
CA TYR A 34 13.99 35.54 16.28
C TYR A 34 15.11 34.52 16.39
N ALA A 35 16.33 34.97 16.72
CA ALA A 35 17.49 34.08 16.83
C ALA A 35 17.30 33.06 17.97
N ALA A 36 16.74 33.49 19.11
CA ALA A 36 16.49 32.62 20.26
C ALA A 36 15.43 31.55 19.94
N THR A 37 14.30 31.94 19.32
CA THR A 37 13.26 31.00 18.89
C THR A 37 13.80 30.00 17.89
N TYR A 38 14.60 30.47 16.93
CA TYR A 38 15.25 29.59 15.95
C TYR A 38 16.18 28.57 16.60
N GLN A 39 17.02 28.98 17.56
CA GLN A 39 17.93 28.06 18.28
C GLN A 39 17.19 27.05 19.14
N ILE A 40 16.11 27.46 19.82
CA ILE A 40 15.26 26.52 20.57
C ILE A 40 14.61 25.52 19.63
N ALA A 41 14.05 25.98 18.50
CA ALA A 41 13.43 25.09 17.55
C ALA A 41 14.41 24.06 16.98
N LEU A 42 15.63 24.49 16.62
CA LEU A 42 16.68 23.57 16.13
C LEU A 42 17.10 22.56 17.19
N THR A 43 17.29 22.99 18.44
CA THR A 43 17.71 22.12 19.51
C THR A 43 16.61 21.11 19.89
N SER A 44 15.37 21.60 19.96
CA SER A 44 14.21 20.74 20.22
C SER A 44 13.99 19.73 19.10
N LEU A 45 14.10 20.16 17.86
CA LEU A 45 14.02 19.27 16.70
C LEU A 45 15.07 18.14 16.77
N ARG A 46 16.32 18.50 17.08
CA ARG A 46 17.41 17.53 17.21
C ARG A 46 17.16 16.54 18.32
N ASN A 47 16.69 17.01 19.48
CA ASN A 47 16.39 16.15 20.63
C ASN A 47 15.23 15.18 20.36
N ILE A 48 14.17 15.67 19.73
CA ILE A 48 13.00 14.84 19.40
C ILE A 48 13.37 13.79 18.35
N ILE A 49 14.07 14.17 17.27
CA ILE A 49 14.52 13.23 16.25
C ILE A 49 15.44 12.15 16.85
N GLY A 50 16.34 12.52 17.76
CA GLY A 50 17.23 11.56 18.45
C GLY A 50 16.50 10.57 19.37
N GLN A 51 15.24 10.78 19.69
CA GLN A 51 14.41 9.90 20.52
C GLN A 51 13.54 8.94 19.71
N HIS A 52 13.37 9.20 18.41
CA HIS A 52 12.51 8.41 17.51
C HIS A 52 13.32 7.67 16.45
N ASP A 53 12.80 6.51 16.05
CA ASP A 53 13.34 5.74 14.95
C ASP A 53 12.98 6.40 13.61
N LEU A 54 13.78 6.14 12.57
CA LEU A 54 13.55 6.73 11.24
C LEU A 54 12.15 6.44 10.69
N ASP A 55 11.68 5.22 10.88
CA ASP A 55 10.36 4.79 10.43
C ASP A 55 9.22 5.58 11.09
N GLU A 56 9.36 5.91 12.38
CA GLU A 56 8.40 6.73 13.13
C GLU A 56 8.39 8.16 12.59
N ILE A 57 9.59 8.73 12.36
CA ILE A 57 9.75 10.09 11.82
C ILE A 57 9.08 10.23 10.45
N LEU A 58 9.17 9.19 9.61
CA LEU A 58 8.58 9.22 8.28
C LEU A 58 7.06 8.98 8.26
N LYS A 59 6.56 8.14 9.17
CA LYS A 59 5.15 7.71 9.22
C LYS A 59 4.28 8.61 10.10
N GLU A 60 4.83 9.09 11.22
CA GLU A 60 4.08 9.82 12.26
C GLU A 60 4.48 11.31 12.32
N ARG A 61 4.65 11.94 11.16
CA ARG A 61 5.09 13.35 11.06
C ARG A 61 4.23 14.31 11.85
N ASP A 62 2.92 14.14 11.81
CA ASP A 62 1.97 15.02 12.48
C ASP A 62 2.11 14.95 14.01
N LYS A 63 2.34 13.76 14.53
CA LYS A 63 2.56 13.55 15.96
C LYS A 63 3.86 14.20 16.45
N ILE A 64 4.93 14.03 15.69
CA ILE A 64 6.23 14.63 16.00
C ILE A 64 6.15 16.15 15.89
N SER A 65 5.46 16.68 14.88
CA SER A 65 5.22 18.11 14.71
C SER A 65 4.44 18.70 15.88
N ALA A 66 3.42 17.99 16.39
CA ALA A 66 2.65 18.43 17.55
C ALA A 66 3.49 18.44 18.84
N ILE A 67 4.32 17.40 19.05
CA ILE A 67 5.25 17.35 20.20
C ILE A 67 6.24 18.51 20.13
N LEU A 68 6.83 18.74 18.93
CA LEU A 68 7.79 19.81 18.70
C LEU A 68 7.17 21.18 18.94
N GLN A 69 5.94 21.41 18.46
CA GLN A 69 5.19 22.64 18.71
C GLN A 69 5.03 22.90 20.22
N GLN A 70 4.58 21.89 20.98
CA GLN A 70 4.37 22.02 22.42
C GLN A 70 5.68 22.34 23.18
N VAL A 71 6.78 21.69 22.80
CA VAL A 71 8.08 21.90 23.44
C VAL A 71 8.61 23.32 23.16
N VAL A 72 8.53 23.77 21.90
CA VAL A 72 9.00 25.09 21.50
C VAL A 72 8.09 26.18 22.09
N ASP A 73 6.76 26.01 22.02
CA ASP A 73 5.77 26.94 22.56
C ASP A 73 6.00 27.19 24.07
N LYS A 74 6.17 26.10 24.84
CA LYS A 74 6.47 26.21 26.27
C LYS A 74 7.78 26.93 26.58
N ALA A 75 8.78 26.74 25.72
CA ALA A 75 10.08 27.38 25.90
C ALA A 75 10.08 28.87 25.51
N THR A 76 9.19 29.27 24.59
CA THR A 76 9.09 30.66 24.10
C THR A 76 8.02 31.49 24.82
N ASP A 77 7.11 30.85 25.56
CA ASP A 77 6.05 31.50 26.32
C ASP A 77 6.55 32.61 27.29
N PRO A 78 7.67 32.41 28.05
CA PRO A 78 8.22 33.46 28.89
C PRO A 78 8.59 34.74 28.15
N TRP A 79 8.90 34.64 26.87
CA TRP A 79 9.25 35.77 26.02
C TRP A 79 8.04 36.43 25.34
N GLY A 80 6.84 35.98 25.67
CA GLY A 80 5.61 36.49 25.06
C GLY A 80 5.43 36.08 23.60
N ILE A 81 6.04 34.98 23.20
CA ILE A 81 5.95 34.43 21.82
C ILE A 81 5.09 33.19 21.85
N LYS A 82 4.09 33.15 20.98
CA LYS A 82 3.20 32.01 20.78
C LYS A 82 3.57 31.28 19.50
N VAL A 83 3.90 30.00 19.61
CA VAL A 83 4.13 29.14 18.47
C VAL A 83 2.80 28.53 18.02
N GLU A 84 2.37 28.91 16.82
CA GLU A 84 1.08 28.47 16.27
C GLU A 84 1.20 27.07 15.67
N MET A 85 2.24 26.85 14.89
CA MET A 85 2.45 25.58 14.19
C MET A 85 3.94 25.33 13.95
N VAL A 86 4.33 24.08 14.05
CA VAL A 86 5.62 23.58 13.57
C VAL A 86 5.36 22.42 12.63
N GLU A 87 5.93 22.47 11.46
CA GLU A 87 5.74 21.45 10.42
C GLU A 87 7.08 21.00 9.84
N MET A 88 7.27 19.68 9.77
CA MET A 88 8.42 19.11 9.09
C MET A 88 8.16 19.11 7.57
N LYS A 89 9.00 19.82 6.84
CA LYS A 89 8.87 19.97 5.38
C LYS A 89 9.48 18.77 4.66
N ASP A 90 10.77 18.60 4.78
CA ASP A 90 11.53 17.60 4.04
C ASP A 90 12.45 16.81 4.98
N VAL A 91 12.59 15.51 4.71
CA VAL A 91 13.54 14.63 5.37
C VAL A 91 14.42 14.00 4.30
N GLU A 92 15.67 14.45 4.25
CA GLU A 92 16.66 13.93 3.32
C GLU A 92 17.44 12.78 3.97
N LEU A 93 17.45 11.64 3.28
CA LEU A 93 18.14 10.41 3.68
C LEU A 93 19.40 10.22 2.84
N PRO A 94 20.44 9.55 3.37
CA PRO A 94 21.58 9.13 2.56
C PRO A 94 21.14 8.20 1.43
N GLU A 95 21.75 8.34 0.24
CA GLU A 95 21.37 7.57 -0.96
C GLU A 95 21.35 6.06 -0.76
N GLY A 96 22.31 5.52 0.02
CA GLY A 96 22.36 4.08 0.33
C GLY A 96 21.12 3.62 1.08
N MET A 97 20.64 4.43 2.04
CA MET A 97 19.46 4.13 2.83
C MET A 97 18.18 4.25 1.99
N GLN A 98 18.09 5.27 1.13
CA GLN A 98 16.97 5.41 0.20
C GLN A 98 16.80 4.17 -0.69
N ARG A 99 17.91 3.63 -1.20
CA ARG A 99 17.91 2.41 -2.03
C ARG A 99 17.47 1.19 -1.24
N ALA A 100 17.99 1.02 -0.02
CA ALA A 100 17.62 -0.10 0.85
C ALA A 100 16.12 -0.07 1.20
N MET A 101 15.60 1.09 1.62
CA MET A 101 14.19 1.28 1.92
C MET A 101 13.29 1.09 0.68
N ALA A 102 13.74 1.52 -0.50
CA ALA A 102 13.02 1.29 -1.75
C ALA A 102 12.90 -0.21 -2.07
N GLN A 103 13.98 -0.98 -1.89
CA GLN A 103 13.97 -2.44 -2.08
C GLN A 103 13.07 -3.14 -1.07
N GLU A 104 13.13 -2.75 0.19
CA GLU A 104 12.25 -3.29 1.23
C GLU A 104 10.79 -2.99 0.94
N ALA A 105 10.47 -1.74 0.59
CA ALA A 105 9.12 -1.33 0.22
C ALA A 105 8.61 -2.10 -1.01
N GLN A 106 9.46 -2.37 -1.99
CA GLN A 106 9.13 -3.18 -3.15
C GLN A 106 8.83 -4.62 -2.76
N ALA A 107 9.71 -5.26 -1.96
CA ALA A 107 9.51 -6.62 -1.47
C ALA A 107 8.22 -6.77 -0.66
N MET A 108 7.90 -5.78 0.17
CA MET A 108 6.64 -5.75 0.93
C MET A 108 5.42 -5.63 0.03
N ARG A 109 5.48 -4.81 -1.03
CA ARG A 109 4.41 -4.68 -2.03
C ARG A 109 4.22 -5.98 -2.81
N GLU A 110 5.30 -6.61 -3.24
CA GLU A 110 5.25 -7.91 -3.94
C GLU A 110 4.66 -9.00 -3.05
N LYS A 111 5.10 -9.07 -1.79
CA LYS A 111 4.51 -10.01 -0.80
C LYS A 111 3.00 -9.79 -0.68
N ARG A 112 2.57 -8.53 -0.49
CA ARG A 112 1.14 -8.19 -0.38
C ARG A 112 0.38 -8.56 -1.65
N ALA A 113 0.92 -8.26 -2.83
CA ALA A 113 0.31 -8.61 -4.11
C ALA A 113 0.14 -10.12 -4.29
N ARG A 114 1.15 -10.91 -3.90
CA ARG A 114 1.07 -12.38 -3.94
C ARG A 114 0.01 -12.94 -2.99
N LEU A 115 -0.09 -12.39 -1.78
CA LEU A 115 -1.13 -12.79 -0.82
C LEU A 115 -2.54 -12.48 -1.36
N ILE A 116 -2.76 -11.24 -1.84
CA ILE A 116 -4.04 -10.84 -2.42
C ILE A 116 -4.40 -11.73 -3.62
N LYS A 117 -3.43 -12.06 -4.48
CA LYS A 117 -3.64 -12.95 -5.61
C LYS A 117 -4.02 -14.35 -5.16
N ALA A 118 -3.30 -14.92 -4.19
CA ALA A 118 -3.60 -16.24 -3.64
C ALA A 118 -4.99 -16.30 -2.99
N ASP A 119 -5.36 -15.29 -2.23
CA ASP A 119 -6.69 -15.19 -1.61
C ASP A 119 -7.78 -15.09 -2.68
N ALA A 120 -7.57 -14.28 -3.73
CA ALA A 120 -8.51 -14.17 -4.84
C ALA A 120 -8.65 -15.49 -5.63
N GLU A 121 -7.54 -16.20 -5.88
CA GLU A 121 -7.56 -17.51 -6.52
C GLU A 121 -8.27 -18.56 -5.65
N PHE A 122 -8.05 -18.52 -4.34
CA PHE A 122 -8.75 -19.41 -3.39
C PHE A 122 -10.27 -19.15 -3.37
N GLU A 123 -10.66 -17.87 -3.25
CA GLU A 123 -12.09 -17.51 -3.30
C GLU A 123 -12.75 -17.88 -4.64
N ALA A 124 -12.05 -17.62 -5.75
CA ALA A 124 -12.53 -17.99 -7.07
C ALA A 124 -12.69 -19.51 -7.20
N SER A 125 -11.70 -20.29 -6.76
CA SER A 125 -11.77 -21.75 -6.77
C SER A 125 -12.92 -22.29 -5.94
N ARG A 126 -13.16 -21.69 -4.77
CA ARG A 126 -14.29 -22.06 -3.91
C ARG A 126 -15.63 -21.77 -4.58
N LYS A 127 -15.79 -20.57 -5.16
CA LYS A 127 -17.00 -20.20 -5.91
C LYS A 127 -17.23 -21.10 -7.14
N LEU A 128 -16.16 -21.50 -7.83
CA LEU A 128 -16.25 -22.43 -8.95
C LEU A 128 -16.64 -23.84 -8.48
N ALA A 129 -16.11 -24.32 -7.35
CA ALA A 129 -16.51 -25.59 -6.76
C ALA A 129 -17.99 -25.59 -6.37
N ASP A 130 -18.45 -24.54 -5.69
CA ASP A 130 -19.85 -24.39 -5.31
C ASP A 130 -20.76 -24.33 -6.56
N ALA A 131 -20.36 -23.57 -7.58
CA ALA A 131 -21.09 -23.49 -8.85
C ALA A 131 -21.12 -24.84 -9.57
N SER A 132 -20.04 -25.59 -9.56
CA SER A 132 -19.98 -26.92 -10.18
C SER A 132 -20.91 -27.92 -9.50
N GLN A 133 -21.02 -27.87 -8.15
CA GLN A 133 -21.96 -28.70 -7.40
C GLN A 133 -23.42 -28.38 -7.75
N LEU A 134 -23.76 -27.09 -7.85
CA LEU A 134 -25.09 -26.63 -8.25
C LEU A 134 -25.43 -27.06 -9.69
N MET A 135 -24.48 -27.03 -10.61
CA MET A 135 -24.64 -27.47 -11.99
C MET A 135 -24.77 -28.99 -12.08
N ALA A 136 -24.01 -29.73 -11.28
CA ALA A 136 -24.13 -31.22 -11.20
C ALA A 136 -25.50 -31.71 -10.71
N ALA A 137 -26.12 -30.93 -9.83
CA ALA A 137 -27.47 -31.23 -9.34
C ALA A 137 -28.58 -31.04 -10.41
N ASN A 138 -28.30 -30.26 -11.48
CA ASN A 138 -29.26 -29.96 -12.54
C ASN A 138 -28.64 -30.16 -13.93
N PRO A 139 -28.83 -31.30 -14.59
CA PRO A 139 -28.24 -31.62 -15.91
C PRO A 139 -28.56 -30.56 -17.00
N LEU A 140 -29.73 -29.92 -16.94
CA LEU A 140 -30.13 -28.89 -17.89
C LEU A 140 -29.23 -27.64 -17.81
N SER A 141 -28.76 -27.27 -16.63
CA SER A 141 -27.85 -26.14 -16.44
C SER A 141 -26.49 -26.38 -17.06
N LEU A 142 -26.03 -27.62 -17.15
CA LEU A 142 -24.79 -27.99 -17.81
C LEU A 142 -24.86 -27.77 -19.33
N GLU A 143 -25.99 -28.12 -19.94
CA GLU A 143 -26.25 -27.88 -21.37
C GLU A 143 -26.35 -26.39 -21.70
N LEU A 144 -27.02 -25.62 -20.86
CA LEU A 144 -27.08 -24.16 -21.02
C LEU A 144 -25.68 -23.51 -20.90
N ARG A 145 -24.84 -24.00 -19.98
CA ARG A 145 -23.46 -23.51 -19.84
C ARG A 145 -22.59 -23.85 -21.04
N ARG A 146 -22.77 -25.04 -21.64
CA ARG A 146 -22.09 -25.41 -22.88
C ARG A 146 -22.49 -24.49 -24.03
N MET A 147 -23.79 -24.20 -24.17
CA MET A 147 -24.28 -23.26 -25.20
C MET A 147 -23.74 -21.84 -24.99
N GLN A 148 -23.66 -21.36 -23.74
CA GLN A 148 -23.05 -20.06 -23.44
C GLN A 148 -21.58 -20.02 -23.83
N MET A 149 -20.79 -21.05 -23.49
CA MET A 149 -19.38 -21.12 -23.87
C MET A 149 -19.18 -21.08 -25.39
N ILE A 150 -20.03 -21.82 -26.13
CA ILE A 150 -19.97 -21.80 -27.61
C ILE A 150 -20.28 -20.39 -28.16
N THR A 151 -21.24 -19.70 -27.54
CA THR A 151 -21.60 -18.32 -27.95
C THR A 151 -20.47 -17.33 -27.62
N GLU A 152 -19.82 -17.45 -26.45
CA GLU A 152 -18.70 -16.61 -26.06
C GLU A 152 -17.49 -16.82 -26.98
N VAL A 153 -17.13 -18.06 -27.31
CA VAL A 153 -16.05 -18.38 -28.25
C VAL A 153 -16.38 -17.93 -29.67
N GLY A 154 -17.66 -18.01 -30.08
CA GLY A 154 -18.12 -17.54 -31.38
C GLY A 154 -18.16 -16.02 -31.52
N ALA A 155 -18.21 -15.28 -30.41
CA ALA A 155 -18.20 -13.82 -30.40
C ALA A 155 -16.78 -13.22 -30.52
N GLU A 156 -15.75 -13.96 -30.15
CA GLU A 156 -14.36 -13.59 -30.42
C GLU A 156 -14.04 -13.84 -31.90
N GLN A 157 -13.59 -12.80 -32.60
CA GLN A 157 -13.33 -12.79 -34.07
C GLN A 157 -12.22 -13.76 -34.54
N ASN A 158 -11.84 -14.74 -33.72
CA ASN A 158 -10.88 -15.77 -34.09
C ASN A 158 -11.61 -17.02 -34.60
N THR A 159 -11.46 -17.30 -35.87
CA THR A 159 -12.04 -18.41 -36.62
C THR A 159 -11.47 -19.80 -36.23
N THR A 160 -11.49 -20.14 -34.94
CA THR A 160 -11.20 -21.50 -34.51
C THR A 160 -12.51 -22.15 -34.05
N THR A 161 -13.04 -23.02 -34.94
CA THR A 161 -14.26 -23.79 -34.61
C THR A 161 -13.87 -24.92 -33.67
N ILE A 162 -14.13 -24.77 -32.36
CA ILE A 162 -13.96 -25.84 -31.40
C ILE A 162 -15.25 -26.65 -31.35
N ILE A 163 -15.25 -27.85 -31.95
CA ILE A 163 -16.38 -28.78 -31.85
C ILE A 163 -16.19 -29.61 -30.59
N MET A 164 -16.90 -29.25 -29.51
CA MET A 164 -17.00 -30.09 -28.31
C MET A 164 -18.04 -31.19 -28.56
N MET A 165 -17.59 -32.35 -28.91
CA MET A 165 -18.48 -33.53 -28.97
C MET A 165 -18.65 -34.11 -27.55
N PRO A 166 -19.89 -34.34 -27.09
CA PRO A 166 -20.14 -35.06 -25.86
C PRO A 166 -19.51 -36.47 -25.96
N SER A 167 -18.91 -36.95 -24.86
CA SER A 167 -18.25 -38.25 -24.80
C SER A 167 -19.18 -39.41 -25.19
N GLU A 168 -20.47 -39.23 -25.01
CA GLU A 168 -21.52 -40.18 -25.38
C GLU A 168 -21.63 -40.40 -26.90
N PHE A 169 -21.36 -39.35 -27.71
CA PHE A 169 -21.31 -39.49 -29.16
C PHE A 169 -20.06 -40.22 -29.62
N VAL A 170 -18.94 -40.10 -28.90
CA VAL A 170 -17.71 -40.83 -29.22
C VAL A 170 -17.90 -42.31 -28.94
N THR A 171 -18.50 -42.66 -27.78
CA THR A 171 -18.80 -44.06 -27.42
C THR A 171 -19.88 -44.68 -28.31
N LEU A 172 -20.88 -43.92 -28.77
CA LEU A 172 -21.84 -44.33 -29.76
C LEU A 172 -21.20 -44.61 -31.10
N ALA A 173 -20.35 -43.69 -31.59
CA ALA A 173 -19.62 -43.88 -32.84
C ALA A 173 -18.71 -45.10 -32.80
N GLU A 174 -17.99 -45.33 -31.69
CA GLU A 174 -17.17 -46.52 -31.49
C GLU A 174 -18.01 -47.81 -31.47
N SER A 175 -19.17 -47.78 -30.85
CA SER A 175 -20.06 -48.93 -30.78
C SER A 175 -20.64 -49.30 -32.17
N ILE A 176 -20.98 -48.30 -32.97
CA ILE A 176 -21.44 -48.44 -34.36
C ILE A 176 -20.29 -48.96 -35.24
N ALA A 177 -19.11 -48.40 -35.10
CA ALA A 177 -17.94 -48.86 -35.87
C ALA A 177 -17.54 -50.31 -35.56
N ARG A 178 -17.65 -50.72 -34.30
CA ARG A 178 -17.45 -52.12 -33.89
C ARG A 178 -18.52 -53.09 -34.49
N LYS A 179 -19.78 -52.68 -34.55
CA LYS A 179 -20.85 -53.48 -35.19
C LYS A 179 -20.60 -53.65 -36.70
N PHE A 180 -20.24 -52.59 -37.42
CA PHE A 180 -19.93 -52.68 -38.84
C PHE A 180 -18.70 -53.54 -39.12
N LYS A 181 -17.71 -53.55 -38.22
CA LYS A 181 -16.52 -54.38 -38.38
C LYS A 181 -16.80 -55.87 -38.14
N ALA A 182 -17.77 -56.22 -37.30
CA ALA A 182 -18.18 -57.56 -37.02
C ALA A 182 -19.15 -58.15 -38.08
N GLU A 183 -19.73 -57.32 -38.96
CA GLU A 183 -20.60 -57.75 -40.06
C GLU A 183 -19.84 -57.98 -41.37
N VAL A 184 -18.56 -57.61 -41.43
CA VAL A 184 -17.71 -57.73 -42.66
C VAL A 184 -16.70 -58.87 -42.55
N GLU A 185 -16.58 -59.54 -41.38
CA GLU A 185 -15.85 -60.78 -41.17
C GLU A 185 -16.86 -62.00 -41.17
#